data_03c754a1c5cc1c3fa3af4ce83927e5ba
#
_entry.id   03c754a1c5cc1c3fa3af4ce83927e5ba
#
_cell.length_a   1.000
_cell.length_b   1.000
_cell.length_c   1.000
_cell.angle_alpha   90.00
_cell.angle_beta   90.00
_cell.angle_gamma   90.00
#
_symmetry.space_group_name_H-M   'P 1'
#
loop_
_entity.id
_entity.type
_entity.pdbx_description
1 polymer ?
#
loop_
_entity_poly.entity_id
_entity_poly.type
_entity_poly.pdbx_seq_one_letter_code
_entity_poly.pdbx_strand_id
1 'polypeptide(L)'
;MRGKFPAGRCGASAAPAVAKGAVEMAVRVHLVAMLVAAGLMLGGCARQSPQPSAPGAGAGPVIGGLGKSIHPFWDQVEKGMRDAAEPRGIQVEFYVPTKEDARKQAEKIKSWVAVGVSGILFAASDPETVGPAIRDAAARRIPCVAMDTDAPDSGRLAYVGTDNYEAGKVAGRVLGDLLKGRGKVCIATGSLTASNSLERIRGFREVLTKEYPGITVLPEVLVDNEDRAVAEQKAKAKIAAEPDLAAFFGVYALNGPACANAVKSAGKQGKIRVVCFDTTAEHMNMLKSGMIDAAVGQRPYLMGKKGLELVALIIEKGPEQALREMGAKDGSIDTGVDVVRREDVEKYRARLKQLGIPVEGW
;
A
#
# COMPACT_ATOMS: atom_id res chain seq x y z
N MET A 1 62.54 11.45 8.53
CA MET A 1 62.94 10.58 9.64
C MET A 1 61.94 9.41 9.65
N ARG A 2 62.20 8.36 9.11
CA ARG A 2 62.90 7.07 9.32
C ARG A 2 62.68 6.52 10.76
N GLY A 3 62.01 5.36 10.86
CA GLY A 3 61.97 4.43 11.98
C GLY A 3 60.83 3.44 11.77
N LYS A 4 60.97 2.37 11.16
CA LYS A 4 61.54 1.01 11.36
C LYS A 4 60.67 0.12 12.25
N PHE A 5 60.16 -0.94 11.61
CA PHE A 5 59.63 -2.20 12.17
C PHE A 5 60.63 -2.90 13.11
N PRO A 6 60.19 -3.87 13.93
CA PRO A 6 60.67 -5.21 13.64
C PRO A 6 59.58 -6.32 13.65
N ALA A 7 59.94 -7.34 12.88
CA ALA A 7 59.30 -8.64 12.79
C ALA A 7 59.89 -9.61 13.84
N GLY A 8 59.16 -10.63 14.19
CA GLY A 8 59.60 -11.79 14.98
C GLY A 8 58.53 -12.87 14.91
N ARG A 9 58.69 -13.78 14.09
CA ARG A 9 59.19 -15.17 14.04
C ARG A 9 58.36 -16.17 14.87
N CYS A 10 57.73 -17.07 14.11
CA CYS A 10 57.78 -18.53 14.10
C CYS A 10 57.84 -19.31 15.42
N GLY A 11 56.96 -20.24 15.57
CA GLY A 11 57.04 -21.42 16.41
C GLY A 11 56.08 -22.49 15.91
N ALA A 12 56.64 -23.43 15.16
CA ALA A 12 56.00 -24.65 14.70
C ALA A 12 56.26 -25.77 15.73
N SER A 13 55.49 -26.87 15.60
CA SER A 13 55.70 -28.21 16.25
C SER A 13 54.54 -28.56 17.19
N ALA A 14 53.90 -29.70 17.21
CA ALA A 14 54.09 -30.97 16.55
C ALA A 14 52.81 -31.78 16.75
N ALA A 15 52.46 -32.65 15.84
CA ALA A 15 51.60 -33.78 16.11
C ALA A 15 52.42 -34.90 16.80
N PRO A 16 51.80 -35.82 17.56
CA PRO A 16 51.87 -37.20 17.13
C PRO A 16 50.55 -37.99 17.28
N ALA A 17 50.29 -38.82 16.34
CA ALA A 17 50.51 -40.26 16.23
C ALA A 17 49.35 -41.12 16.78
N VAL A 18 48.56 -41.66 15.87
CA VAL A 18 48.37 -43.06 15.53
C VAL A 18 48.34 -44.11 16.68
N ALA A 19 47.23 -44.76 16.85
CA ALA A 19 47.10 -46.21 17.15
C ALA A 19 45.66 -46.63 16.79
N LYS A 20 45.42 -47.31 15.69
CA LYS A 20 45.40 -48.75 15.47
C LYS A 20 44.51 -49.48 16.53
N GLY A 21 43.34 -49.88 16.12
CA GLY A 21 42.45 -50.84 16.72
C GLY A 21 41.58 -51.41 15.61
N ALA A 22 42.18 -52.28 14.87
CA ALA A 22 41.59 -53.00 13.77
C ALA A 22 40.64 -54.12 14.27
N VAL A 23 39.62 -54.30 13.41
CA VAL A 23 39.14 -55.61 12.97
C VAL A 23 38.86 -56.67 14.06
N GLU A 24 37.65 -56.96 14.27
CA GLU A 24 37.07 -58.29 14.37
C GLU A 24 35.63 -58.18 14.94
N MET A 25 34.66 -58.38 14.14
CA MET A 25 33.61 -59.40 14.28
C MET A 25 32.54 -59.22 13.21
N ALA A 26 32.89 -59.63 12.02
CA ALA A 26 31.89 -60.15 11.10
C ALA A 26 31.65 -61.60 11.48
N VAL A 27 30.46 -62.08 11.17
CA VAL A 27 30.04 -63.49 11.23
C VAL A 27 29.41 -63.95 12.55
N ARG A 28 28.11 -63.91 12.55
CA ARG A 28 27.07 -64.83 13.08
C ARG A 28 25.80 -63.99 13.22
N VAL A 29 24.66 -64.21 12.63
CA VAL A 29 23.95 -65.44 12.33
C VAL A 29 22.93 -65.14 11.25
N HIS A 30 23.01 -65.80 10.12
CA HIS A 30 21.86 -66.19 9.33
C HIS A 30 21.29 -67.45 10.00
N LEU A 31 20.06 -67.48 10.23
CA LEU A 31 19.11 -68.59 10.50
C LEU A 31 18.26 -68.25 11.73
N VAL A 32 17.11 -67.67 11.53
CA VAL A 32 15.81 -68.24 11.93
C VAL A 32 14.78 -67.57 11.04
N ALA A 33 14.57 -68.16 9.90
CA ALA A 33 13.37 -67.99 9.11
C ALA A 33 12.40 -69.08 9.44
N MET A 34 11.13 -68.73 9.39
CA MET A 34 9.94 -69.59 9.36
C MET A 34 9.50 -70.25 10.67
N LEU A 35 8.35 -69.80 11.00
CA LEU A 35 7.16 -70.40 11.56
C LEU A 35 6.60 -69.56 12.70
N VAL A 36 5.58 -68.79 12.44
CA VAL A 36 4.22 -68.88 13.00
C VAL A 36 3.34 -67.92 12.25
N ALA A 37 2.65 -68.36 11.24
CA ALA A 37 1.42 -67.79 10.76
C ALA A 37 0.28 -68.45 11.55
N ALA A 38 -0.40 -67.70 12.37
CA ALA A 38 -1.81 -67.82 12.70
C ALA A 38 -2.21 -66.97 13.90
N GLY A 39 -3.15 -66.08 13.66
CA GLY A 39 -4.11 -65.66 14.69
C GLY A 39 -3.72 -64.49 15.54
N LEU A 40 -4.24 -63.30 15.16
CA LEU A 40 -5.09 -62.46 16.05
C LEU A 40 -5.44 -61.16 15.34
N MET A 41 -6.62 -61.13 14.73
CA MET A 41 -7.33 -59.89 14.44
C MET A 41 -7.68 -59.24 15.77
N LEU A 42 -6.92 -58.23 16.16
CA LEU A 42 -7.35 -57.28 17.17
C LEU A 42 -7.12 -55.87 16.61
N GLY A 43 -8.26 -55.20 16.40
CA GLY A 43 -8.32 -53.85 15.89
C GLY A 43 -7.50 -52.87 16.72
N GLY A 44 -6.41 -52.44 16.17
CA GLY A 44 -5.66 -51.29 16.62
C GLY A 44 -6.21 -50.05 15.93
N CYS A 45 -7.05 -49.26 16.61
CA CYS A 45 -7.35 -47.91 16.22
C CYS A 45 -6.04 -47.11 16.26
N ALA A 46 -5.34 -47.04 15.14
CA ALA A 46 -4.31 -46.08 14.93
C ALA A 46 -5.02 -44.71 14.91
N ARG A 47 -4.85 -43.91 15.97
CA ARG A 47 -5.14 -42.48 15.94
C ARG A 47 -4.27 -41.88 14.85
N GLN A 48 -4.85 -41.70 13.66
CA GLN A 48 -4.32 -40.81 12.64
C GLN A 48 -4.33 -39.41 13.24
N SER A 49 -3.15 -38.84 13.40
CA SER A 49 -3.01 -37.40 13.64
C SER A 49 -3.78 -36.67 12.56
N PRO A 50 -4.55 -35.61 12.89
CA PRO A 50 -5.26 -34.87 11.87
C PRO A 50 -4.23 -34.31 10.90
N GLN A 51 -4.20 -34.80 9.66
CA GLN A 51 -3.60 -34.05 8.56
C GLN A 51 -4.36 -32.75 8.44
N PRO A 52 -3.68 -31.59 8.24
CA PRO A 52 -4.38 -30.38 7.91
C PRO A 52 -5.23 -30.67 6.67
N SER A 53 -6.54 -30.60 6.81
CA SER A 53 -7.47 -30.71 5.70
C SER A 53 -7.11 -29.63 4.68
N ALA A 54 -6.81 -30.06 3.46
CA ALA A 54 -6.80 -29.16 2.30
C ALA A 54 -8.11 -28.35 2.31
N PRO A 55 -8.10 -27.07 1.90
CA PRO A 55 -9.30 -26.25 1.82
C PRO A 55 -10.38 -27.04 1.07
N GLY A 56 -11.56 -27.18 1.69
CA GLY A 56 -12.62 -28.04 1.19
C GLY A 56 -12.94 -27.70 -0.27
N ALA A 57 -13.04 -28.74 -1.11
CA ALA A 57 -13.54 -28.65 -2.47
C ALA A 57 -14.99 -28.11 -2.45
N GLY A 58 -15.13 -26.78 -2.60
CA GLY A 58 -16.42 -26.07 -2.54
C GLY A 58 -16.33 -24.59 -2.24
N ALA A 59 -15.24 -24.11 -1.63
CA ALA A 59 -15.02 -22.68 -1.43
C ALA A 59 -14.32 -22.09 -2.65
N GLY A 60 -14.92 -21.05 -3.27
CA GLY A 60 -14.33 -20.34 -4.40
C GLY A 60 -12.95 -19.74 -4.07
N PRO A 61 -12.24 -19.18 -5.07
CA PRO A 61 -10.92 -18.57 -4.88
C PRO A 61 -10.96 -17.51 -3.77
N VAL A 62 -9.91 -17.43 -2.95
CA VAL A 62 -9.75 -16.40 -1.92
C VAL A 62 -8.76 -15.36 -2.42
N ILE A 63 -9.15 -14.08 -2.47
CA ILE A 63 -8.27 -12.97 -2.81
C ILE A 63 -8.07 -12.09 -1.58
N GLY A 64 -6.80 -11.91 -1.18
CA GLY A 64 -6.42 -10.97 -0.13
C GLY A 64 -6.45 -9.54 -0.62
N GLY A 65 -7.09 -8.63 0.13
CA GLY A 65 -7.07 -7.20 -0.08
C GLY A 65 -6.34 -6.50 1.06
N LEU A 66 -5.29 -5.74 0.76
CA LEU A 66 -4.45 -5.09 1.77
C LEU A 66 -4.48 -3.58 1.61
N GLY A 67 -5.07 -2.87 2.58
CA GLY A 67 -4.98 -1.42 2.67
C GLY A 67 -3.91 -0.96 3.67
N LYS A 68 -3.88 0.37 3.95
CA LYS A 68 -2.79 0.99 4.73
C LYS A 68 -3.15 1.28 6.18
N SER A 69 -4.41 1.64 6.46
CA SER A 69 -4.89 2.01 7.79
C SER A 69 -6.41 1.93 7.89
N ILE A 70 -6.96 2.01 9.09
CA ILE A 70 -8.42 2.18 9.26
C ILE A 70 -8.80 3.60 8.81
N HIS A 71 -9.47 3.70 7.66
CA HIS A 71 -9.89 4.97 7.08
C HIS A 71 -11.01 4.73 6.04
N PRO A 72 -12.03 5.62 5.91
CA PRO A 72 -13.16 5.46 4.98
C PRO A 72 -12.79 5.28 3.50
N PHE A 73 -11.58 5.67 3.11
CA PHE A 73 -11.02 5.38 1.78
C PHE A 73 -10.97 3.86 1.54
N TRP A 74 -10.50 3.09 2.52
CA TRP A 74 -10.33 1.65 2.40
C TRP A 74 -11.65 0.89 2.46
N ASP A 75 -12.68 1.44 3.12
CA ASP A 75 -14.04 0.89 3.10
C ASP A 75 -14.61 0.90 1.67
N GLN A 76 -14.32 1.97 0.90
CA GLN A 76 -14.73 2.05 -0.51
C GLN A 76 -13.94 1.07 -1.39
N VAL A 77 -12.64 0.89 -1.14
CA VAL A 77 -11.82 -0.13 -1.83
C VAL A 77 -12.38 -1.51 -1.57
N GLU A 78 -12.61 -1.86 -0.30
CA GLU A 78 -13.17 -3.15 0.10
C GLU A 78 -14.53 -3.40 -0.56
N LYS A 79 -15.43 -2.40 -0.55
CA LYS A 79 -16.72 -2.50 -1.24
C LYS A 79 -16.54 -2.79 -2.72
N GLY A 80 -15.66 -2.08 -3.41
CA GLY A 80 -15.37 -2.31 -4.82
C GLY A 80 -14.87 -3.73 -5.10
N MET A 81 -14.00 -4.26 -4.22
CA MET A 81 -13.54 -5.64 -4.30
C MET A 81 -14.69 -6.63 -4.12
N ARG A 82 -15.52 -6.45 -3.10
CA ARG A 82 -16.65 -7.36 -2.81
C ARG A 82 -17.68 -7.36 -3.93
N ASP A 83 -18.04 -6.19 -4.47
CA ASP A 83 -18.99 -6.07 -5.58
C ASP A 83 -18.47 -6.75 -6.86
N ALA A 84 -17.16 -6.75 -7.09
CA ALA A 84 -16.56 -7.46 -8.21
C ALA A 84 -16.39 -8.98 -7.97
N ALA A 85 -16.26 -9.38 -6.71
CA ALA A 85 -16.05 -10.76 -6.28
C ALA A 85 -17.35 -11.58 -6.27
N GLU A 86 -18.46 -10.97 -5.83
CA GLU A 86 -19.75 -11.63 -5.63
C GLU A 86 -20.22 -12.41 -6.88
N PRO A 87 -20.29 -11.80 -8.10
CA PRO A 87 -20.76 -12.51 -9.30
C PRO A 87 -19.80 -13.62 -9.77
N ARG A 88 -18.59 -13.68 -9.23
CA ARG A 88 -17.55 -14.65 -9.57
C ARG A 88 -17.38 -15.77 -8.53
N GLY A 89 -18.14 -15.73 -7.43
CA GLY A 89 -17.98 -16.67 -6.32
C GLY A 89 -16.61 -16.58 -5.63
N ILE A 90 -15.95 -15.41 -5.71
CA ILE A 90 -14.66 -15.15 -5.09
C ILE A 90 -14.87 -14.68 -3.65
N GLN A 91 -14.07 -15.20 -2.71
CA GLN A 91 -14.04 -14.72 -1.34
C GLN A 91 -13.00 -13.60 -1.20
N VAL A 92 -13.35 -12.52 -0.52
CA VAL A 92 -12.45 -11.39 -0.23
C VAL A 92 -12.09 -11.42 1.25
N GLU A 93 -10.79 -11.58 1.54
CA GLU A 93 -10.23 -11.35 2.86
C GLU A 93 -9.55 -9.98 2.86
N PHE A 94 -10.23 -8.96 3.41
CA PHE A 94 -9.71 -7.60 3.47
C PHE A 94 -9.04 -7.32 4.81
N TYR A 95 -7.86 -6.70 4.78
CA TYR A 95 -7.10 -6.33 5.97
C TYR A 95 -6.53 -4.93 5.87
N VAL A 96 -6.66 -4.17 6.96
CA VAL A 96 -5.97 -2.91 7.19
C VAL A 96 -5.38 -2.91 8.61
N PRO A 97 -4.14 -2.46 8.82
CA PRO A 97 -3.63 -2.20 10.16
C PRO A 97 -4.36 -1.00 10.79
N THR A 98 -4.37 -0.91 12.11
CA THR A 98 -5.02 0.21 12.84
C THR A 98 -4.41 1.57 12.51
N LYS A 99 -3.11 1.61 12.26
CA LYS A 99 -2.33 2.75 11.74
C LYS A 99 -1.47 2.24 10.60
N GLU A 100 -0.98 3.14 9.76
CA GLU A 100 -0.04 2.79 8.69
C GLU A 100 1.19 2.10 9.27
N ASP A 101 1.40 0.82 8.88
CA ASP A 101 2.45 -0.04 9.40
C ASP A 101 2.85 -1.09 8.34
N ALA A 102 3.94 -0.80 7.65
CA ALA A 102 4.45 -1.66 6.58
C ALA A 102 4.90 -3.04 7.08
N ARG A 103 5.33 -3.18 8.33
CA ARG A 103 5.73 -4.48 8.90
C ARG A 103 4.52 -5.38 9.09
N LYS A 104 3.43 -4.83 9.65
CA LYS A 104 2.15 -5.57 9.77
C LYS A 104 1.58 -5.94 8.41
N GLN A 105 1.74 -5.09 7.41
CA GLN A 105 1.38 -5.43 6.03
C GLN A 105 2.19 -6.63 5.53
N ALA A 106 3.50 -6.61 5.68
CA ALA A 106 4.37 -7.71 5.26
C ALA A 106 4.06 -9.03 6.01
N GLU A 107 3.76 -8.96 7.31
CA GLU A 107 3.34 -10.13 8.12
C GLU A 107 2.01 -10.72 7.61
N LYS A 108 1.04 -9.86 7.28
CA LYS A 108 -0.24 -10.32 6.74
C LYS A 108 -0.10 -10.98 5.38
N ILE A 109 0.72 -10.42 4.48
CA ILE A 109 1.03 -11.03 3.18
C ILE A 109 1.65 -12.42 3.39
N LYS A 110 2.64 -12.55 4.28
CA LYS A 110 3.26 -13.85 4.59
C LYS A 110 2.24 -14.87 5.11
N SER A 111 1.29 -14.43 5.95
CA SER A 111 0.19 -15.26 6.41
C SER A 111 -0.68 -15.77 5.25
N TRP A 112 -1.07 -14.88 4.31
CA TRP A 112 -1.82 -15.26 3.12
C TRP A 112 -1.07 -16.22 2.20
N VAL A 113 0.23 -15.99 2.03
CA VAL A 113 1.12 -16.88 1.28
C VAL A 113 1.18 -18.27 1.91
N ALA A 114 1.23 -18.34 3.24
CA ALA A 114 1.28 -19.61 3.97
C ALA A 114 -0.02 -20.44 3.84
N VAL A 115 -1.19 -19.77 3.82
CA VAL A 115 -2.49 -20.44 3.64
C VAL A 115 -2.88 -20.65 2.18
N GLY A 116 -2.11 -20.11 1.23
CA GLY A 116 -2.30 -20.34 -0.20
C GLY A 116 -3.49 -19.57 -0.80
N VAL A 117 -3.62 -18.27 -0.52
CA VAL A 117 -4.62 -17.43 -1.21
C VAL A 117 -4.42 -17.46 -2.72
N SER A 118 -5.49 -17.28 -3.47
CA SER A 118 -5.47 -17.36 -4.94
C SER A 118 -4.88 -16.11 -5.60
N GLY A 119 -4.84 -14.97 -4.90
CA GLY A 119 -4.29 -13.72 -5.40
C GLY A 119 -4.24 -12.65 -4.31
N ILE A 120 -3.47 -11.60 -4.55
CA ILE A 120 -3.30 -10.49 -3.61
C ILE A 120 -3.43 -9.16 -4.35
N LEU A 121 -4.32 -8.29 -3.84
CA LEU A 121 -4.44 -6.88 -4.21
C LEU A 121 -3.94 -6.05 -3.02
N PHE A 122 -2.88 -5.25 -3.19
CA PHE A 122 -2.20 -4.60 -2.07
C PHE A 122 -1.82 -3.15 -2.32
N ALA A 123 -1.84 -2.34 -1.26
CA ALA A 123 -1.27 -0.99 -1.25
C ALA A 123 -0.08 -0.96 -0.28
N ALA A 124 1.12 -0.64 -0.79
CA ALA A 124 2.33 -0.66 0.02
C ALA A 124 2.51 0.65 0.80
N SER A 125 2.53 0.60 2.13
CA SER A 125 2.89 1.76 2.96
C SER A 125 4.35 2.16 2.77
N ASP A 126 5.21 1.16 2.63
CA ASP A 126 6.63 1.30 2.29
C ASP A 126 7.04 0.14 1.36
N PRO A 127 7.34 0.43 0.09
CA PRO A 127 7.70 -0.59 -0.91
C PRO A 127 8.91 -1.45 -0.52
N GLU A 128 9.90 -0.87 0.15
CA GLU A 128 11.10 -1.60 0.59
C GLU A 128 10.78 -2.65 1.65
N THR A 129 9.89 -2.34 2.59
CA THR A 129 9.48 -3.25 3.66
C THR A 129 8.49 -4.31 3.17
N VAL A 130 7.55 -3.94 2.30
CA VAL A 130 6.49 -4.83 1.81
C VAL A 130 6.97 -5.69 0.65
N GLY A 131 7.82 -5.16 -0.21
CA GLY A 131 8.28 -5.81 -1.44
C GLY A 131 8.81 -7.24 -1.28
N PRO A 132 9.65 -7.57 -0.28
CA PRO A 132 10.12 -8.94 -0.07
C PRO A 132 9.00 -9.96 0.12
N ALA A 133 7.92 -9.60 0.82
CA ALA A 133 6.77 -10.50 1.02
C ALA A 133 5.96 -10.70 -0.27
N ILE A 134 5.87 -9.68 -1.12
CA ILE A 134 5.24 -9.77 -2.44
C ILE A 134 6.10 -10.63 -3.38
N ARG A 135 7.44 -10.50 -3.36
CA ARG A 135 8.33 -11.38 -4.13
C ARG A 135 8.20 -12.85 -3.73
N ASP A 136 8.04 -13.14 -2.43
CA ASP A 136 7.79 -14.51 -1.96
C ASP A 136 6.44 -15.05 -2.49
N ALA A 137 5.39 -14.23 -2.47
CA ALA A 137 4.10 -14.58 -3.07
C ALA A 137 4.21 -14.87 -4.58
N ALA A 138 4.90 -13.99 -5.33
CA ALA A 138 5.12 -14.14 -6.76
C ALA A 138 5.95 -15.41 -7.10
N ALA A 139 6.97 -15.73 -6.29
CA ALA A 139 7.75 -16.97 -6.43
C ALA A 139 6.89 -18.23 -6.24
N ARG A 140 5.82 -18.13 -5.48
CA ARG A 140 4.82 -19.19 -5.32
C ARG A 140 3.68 -19.13 -6.32
N ARG A 141 3.81 -18.30 -7.37
CA ARG A 141 2.83 -18.11 -8.44
C ARG A 141 1.49 -17.55 -7.95
N ILE A 142 1.47 -16.84 -6.83
CA ILE A 142 0.30 -16.08 -6.38
C ILE A 142 0.34 -14.74 -7.11
N PRO A 143 -0.65 -14.41 -7.96
CA PRO A 143 -0.69 -13.14 -8.66
C PRO A 143 -0.86 -11.99 -7.67
N CYS A 144 0.03 -11.00 -7.77
CA CYS A 144 0.04 -9.82 -6.95
C CYS A 144 -0.17 -8.58 -7.82
N VAL A 145 -1.17 -7.77 -7.48
CA VAL A 145 -1.49 -6.50 -8.14
C VAL A 145 -1.41 -5.39 -7.10
N ALA A 146 -0.66 -4.34 -7.39
CA ALA A 146 -0.63 -3.16 -6.54
C ALA A 146 -1.84 -2.26 -6.80
N MET A 147 -2.34 -1.60 -5.76
CA MET A 147 -3.39 -0.58 -5.85
C MET A 147 -3.03 0.66 -5.01
N ASP A 148 -3.57 1.83 -5.36
CA ASP A 148 -3.37 3.11 -4.63
C ASP A 148 -1.90 3.53 -4.53
N THR A 149 -1.07 2.74 -3.88
CA THR A 149 0.37 2.98 -3.72
C THR A 149 1.14 1.84 -4.36
N ASP A 150 1.94 2.20 -5.36
CA ASP A 150 2.69 1.25 -6.17
C ASP A 150 3.99 0.76 -5.48
N ALA A 151 4.42 -0.44 -5.86
CA ALA A 151 5.69 -1.06 -5.48
C ALA A 151 6.30 -1.78 -6.69
N PRO A 152 6.84 -1.06 -7.69
CA PRO A 152 7.25 -1.63 -8.98
C PRO A 152 8.30 -2.74 -8.85
N ASP A 153 9.23 -2.61 -7.91
CA ASP A 153 10.33 -3.57 -7.70
C ASP A 153 9.94 -4.77 -6.82
N SER A 154 8.66 -4.90 -6.48
CA SER A 154 8.16 -5.99 -5.64
C SER A 154 7.87 -7.30 -6.40
N GLY A 155 7.94 -7.30 -7.73
CA GLY A 155 7.49 -8.43 -8.55
C GLY A 155 5.96 -8.46 -8.75
N ARG A 156 5.28 -7.35 -8.52
CA ARG A 156 3.86 -7.18 -8.88
C ARG A 156 3.64 -7.31 -10.38
N LEU A 157 2.47 -7.81 -10.78
CA LEU A 157 2.11 -7.94 -12.19
C LEU A 157 1.55 -6.66 -12.80
N ALA A 158 0.88 -5.84 -11.99
CA ALA A 158 0.28 -4.58 -12.43
C ALA A 158 0.04 -3.61 -11.27
N TYR A 159 -0.29 -2.38 -11.62
CA TYR A 159 -0.80 -1.34 -10.74
C TYR A 159 -2.20 -0.90 -11.17
N VAL A 160 -3.12 -0.75 -10.22
CA VAL A 160 -4.47 -0.21 -10.44
C VAL A 160 -4.70 0.94 -9.48
N GLY A 161 -4.74 2.16 -9.98
CA GLY A 161 -4.87 3.31 -9.08
C GLY A 161 -4.88 4.63 -9.82
N THR A 162 -4.64 5.69 -9.09
CA THR A 162 -4.46 7.03 -9.64
C THR A 162 -3.09 7.13 -10.29
N ASP A 163 -3.00 7.73 -11.49
CA ASP A 163 -1.74 8.29 -11.96
C ASP A 163 -1.37 9.47 -11.03
N ASN A 164 -0.55 9.17 -10.03
CA ASN A 164 -0.26 10.10 -8.95
C ASN A 164 0.55 11.33 -9.42
N TYR A 165 1.38 11.16 -10.45
CA TYR A 165 2.13 12.27 -11.03
C TYR A 165 1.20 13.23 -11.78
N GLU A 166 0.33 12.72 -12.66
CA GLU A 166 -0.64 13.57 -13.36
C GLU A 166 -1.66 14.17 -12.38
N ALA A 167 -2.10 13.42 -11.37
CA ALA A 167 -2.97 13.95 -10.32
C ALA A 167 -2.32 15.08 -9.50
N GLY A 168 -1.01 14.99 -9.23
CA GLY A 168 -0.23 16.08 -8.65
C GLY A 168 -0.21 17.33 -9.53
N LYS A 169 -0.08 17.15 -10.84
CA LYS A 169 -0.16 18.27 -11.81
C LYS A 169 -1.55 18.90 -11.83
N VAL A 170 -2.61 18.09 -11.75
CA VAL A 170 -3.99 18.58 -11.62
C VAL A 170 -4.13 19.47 -10.38
N ALA A 171 -3.66 19.01 -9.21
CA ALA A 171 -3.68 19.78 -7.98
C ALA A 171 -2.88 21.09 -8.10
N GLY A 172 -1.72 21.03 -8.78
CA GLY A 172 -0.89 22.20 -9.05
C GLY A 172 -1.60 23.26 -9.89
N ARG A 173 -2.27 22.86 -10.98
CA ARG A 173 -3.05 23.79 -11.82
C ARG A 173 -4.21 24.39 -11.04
N VAL A 174 -4.98 23.58 -10.30
CA VAL A 174 -6.08 24.06 -9.47
C VAL A 174 -5.60 25.12 -8.48
N LEU A 175 -4.48 24.89 -7.81
CA LEU A 175 -3.93 25.84 -6.84
C LEU A 175 -3.32 27.07 -7.53
N GLY A 176 -2.63 26.89 -8.66
CA GLY A 176 -2.07 27.97 -9.46
C GLY A 176 -3.13 28.96 -9.93
N ASP A 177 -4.26 28.45 -10.41
CA ASP A 177 -5.41 29.25 -10.83
C ASP A 177 -6.05 30.01 -9.64
N LEU A 178 -6.25 29.33 -8.51
CA LEU A 178 -6.78 29.95 -7.28
C LEU A 178 -5.90 31.11 -6.78
N LEU A 179 -4.59 30.97 -6.90
CA LEU A 179 -3.61 31.98 -6.51
C LEU A 179 -3.35 33.04 -7.59
N LYS A 180 -3.95 32.88 -8.78
CA LYS A 180 -3.71 33.77 -9.94
C LYS A 180 -2.21 33.84 -10.27
N GLY A 181 -1.51 32.75 -10.16
CA GLY A 181 -0.11 32.59 -10.53
C GLY A 181 0.92 33.19 -9.57
N ARG A 182 0.58 33.57 -8.33
CA ARG A 182 1.53 34.20 -7.39
C ARG A 182 1.29 33.80 -5.93
N GLY A 183 2.36 33.72 -5.13
CA GLY A 183 2.30 33.52 -3.69
C GLY A 183 3.19 32.36 -3.22
N LYS A 184 3.31 32.19 -1.90
CA LYS A 184 4.06 31.09 -1.27
C LYS A 184 3.16 29.92 -0.97
N VAL A 185 3.60 28.71 -1.27
CA VAL A 185 2.85 27.47 -1.07
C VAL A 185 3.65 26.51 -0.21
N CYS A 186 3.01 25.94 0.80
CA CYS A 186 3.56 24.89 1.65
C CYS A 186 2.88 23.55 1.33
N ILE A 187 3.67 22.47 1.27
CA ILE A 187 3.18 21.10 1.08
C ILE A 187 3.13 20.39 2.42
N ALA A 188 2.04 19.64 2.68
CA ALA A 188 1.87 18.80 3.84
C ALA A 188 1.54 17.37 3.40
N THR A 189 2.19 16.36 4.01
CA THR A 189 2.03 14.95 3.67
C THR A 189 2.19 14.04 4.88
N GLY A 190 1.59 12.85 4.84
CA GLY A 190 1.78 11.82 5.85
C GLY A 190 3.13 11.11 5.75
N SER A 191 3.67 10.96 4.53
CA SER A 191 4.88 10.15 4.29
C SER A 191 5.71 10.69 3.13
N LEU A 192 7.04 10.50 3.21
CA LEU A 192 7.98 10.69 2.10
C LEU A 192 8.64 9.38 1.64
N THR A 193 8.10 8.23 2.03
CA THR A 193 8.55 6.90 1.57
C THR A 193 7.55 6.26 0.61
N ALA A 194 6.27 6.58 0.72
CA ALA A 194 5.23 6.07 -0.17
C ALA A 194 5.31 6.71 -1.56
N SER A 195 5.30 5.88 -2.60
CA SER A 195 5.46 6.32 -4.00
C SER A 195 4.38 7.32 -4.44
N ASN A 196 3.13 7.13 -4.02
CA ASN A 196 2.03 8.03 -4.35
C ASN A 196 2.27 9.46 -3.81
N SER A 197 2.82 9.60 -2.60
CA SER A 197 3.18 10.90 -2.04
C SER A 197 4.26 11.60 -2.86
N LEU A 198 5.33 10.87 -3.16
CA LEU A 198 6.46 11.40 -3.92
C LEU A 198 6.03 11.85 -5.33
N GLU A 199 5.22 11.03 -6.02
CA GLU A 199 4.73 11.35 -7.36
C GLU A 199 3.77 12.55 -7.37
N ARG A 200 2.84 12.64 -6.41
CA ARG A 200 1.96 13.81 -6.27
C ARG A 200 2.75 15.09 -6.03
N ILE A 201 3.74 15.05 -5.13
CA ILE A 201 4.62 16.19 -4.84
C ILE A 201 5.44 16.57 -6.07
N ARG A 202 5.99 15.59 -6.80
CA ARG A 202 6.77 15.81 -8.02
C ARG A 202 5.94 16.48 -9.10
N GLY A 203 4.78 15.96 -9.42
CA GLY A 203 3.87 16.53 -10.43
C GLY A 203 3.40 17.94 -10.04
N PHE A 204 3.04 18.14 -8.77
CA PHE A 204 2.63 19.43 -8.23
C PHE A 204 3.73 20.50 -8.37
N ARG A 205 4.96 20.18 -7.95
CA ARG A 205 6.12 21.10 -8.07
C ARG A 205 6.44 21.42 -9.51
N GLU A 206 6.41 20.41 -10.38
CA GLU A 206 6.73 20.59 -11.80
C GLU A 206 5.77 21.56 -12.49
N VAL A 207 4.47 21.39 -12.30
CA VAL A 207 3.46 22.28 -12.88
C VAL A 207 3.62 23.70 -12.36
N LEU A 208 3.76 23.89 -11.06
CA LEU A 208 3.90 25.22 -10.51
C LEU A 208 5.17 25.92 -11.00
N THR A 209 6.28 25.18 -11.11
CA THR A 209 7.53 25.75 -11.65
C THR A 209 7.41 26.14 -13.13
N LYS A 210 6.73 25.33 -13.95
CA LYS A 210 6.66 25.54 -15.40
C LYS A 210 5.52 26.48 -15.82
N GLU A 211 4.34 26.31 -15.23
CA GLU A 211 3.13 27.01 -15.68
C GLU A 211 2.81 28.24 -14.82
N TYR A 212 3.32 28.31 -13.57
CA TYR A 212 3.04 29.41 -12.63
C TYR A 212 4.33 29.91 -11.95
N PRO A 213 5.29 30.46 -12.71
CA PRO A 213 6.62 30.83 -12.19
C PRO A 213 6.61 31.92 -11.12
N GLY A 214 5.50 32.62 -10.92
CA GLY A 214 5.32 33.58 -9.81
C GLY A 214 4.91 32.93 -8.49
N ILE A 215 4.71 31.62 -8.46
CA ILE A 215 4.44 30.86 -7.24
C ILE A 215 5.74 30.26 -6.71
N THR A 216 6.02 30.51 -5.43
CA THR A 216 7.15 29.91 -4.72
C THR A 216 6.67 28.72 -3.90
N VAL A 217 7.04 27.51 -4.29
CA VAL A 217 6.82 26.31 -3.47
C VAL A 217 7.94 26.22 -2.45
N LEU A 218 7.61 26.28 -1.16
CA LEU A 218 8.58 26.17 -0.08
C LEU A 218 9.34 24.84 -0.18
N PRO A 219 10.66 24.82 0.08
CA PRO A 219 11.47 23.60 -0.04
C PRO A 219 11.07 22.56 0.99
N GLU A 220 10.72 22.98 2.21
CA GLU A 220 10.29 22.11 3.29
C GLU A 220 8.91 21.51 3.01
N VAL A 221 8.77 20.22 3.27
CA VAL A 221 7.51 19.49 3.28
C VAL A 221 7.17 19.15 4.73
N LEU A 222 5.95 19.48 5.17
CA LEU A 222 5.49 19.14 6.50
C LEU A 222 5.08 17.66 6.52
N VAL A 223 5.86 16.82 7.21
CA VAL A 223 5.58 15.38 7.34
C VAL A 223 4.97 15.12 8.72
N ASP A 224 3.77 14.53 8.76
CA ASP A 224 3.03 14.31 10.00
C ASP A 224 2.88 12.85 10.42
N ASN A 225 3.32 11.90 9.59
CA ASN A 225 3.20 10.45 9.84
C ASN A 225 1.75 10.00 10.10
N GLU A 226 0.80 10.61 9.41
CA GLU A 226 -0.65 10.37 9.56
C GLU A 226 -1.19 10.70 10.98
N ASP A 227 -0.52 11.60 11.70
CA ASP A 227 -0.99 12.11 13.00
C ASP A 227 -1.62 13.51 12.83
N ARG A 228 -2.92 13.60 13.10
CA ARG A 228 -3.69 14.83 12.94
C ARG A 228 -3.18 15.97 13.84
N ALA A 229 -2.82 15.68 15.08
CA ALA A 229 -2.37 16.70 16.01
C ALA A 229 -1.01 17.26 15.57
N VAL A 230 -0.12 16.40 15.09
CA VAL A 230 1.17 16.79 14.49
C VAL A 230 0.96 17.62 13.22
N ALA A 231 0.05 17.21 12.34
CA ALA A 231 -0.28 17.95 11.12
C ALA A 231 -0.77 19.38 11.42
N GLU A 232 -1.75 19.52 12.33
CA GLU A 232 -2.28 20.82 12.73
C GLU A 232 -1.22 21.69 13.41
N GLN A 233 -0.40 21.12 14.29
CA GLN A 233 0.68 21.85 14.97
C GLN A 233 1.71 22.37 13.99
N LYS A 234 2.16 21.54 13.03
CA LYS A 234 3.12 21.94 12.01
C LYS A 234 2.55 23.01 11.08
N ALA A 235 1.29 22.88 10.66
CA ALA A 235 0.62 23.88 9.84
C ALA A 235 0.50 25.22 10.59
N LYS A 236 0.12 25.25 11.87
CA LYS A 236 0.08 26.47 12.72
C LYS A 236 1.46 27.12 12.82
N ALA A 237 2.50 26.33 13.07
CA ALA A 237 3.87 26.82 13.14
C ALA A 237 4.32 27.42 11.81
N LYS A 238 3.98 26.78 10.68
CA LYS A 238 4.29 27.30 9.35
C LYS A 238 3.57 28.62 9.03
N ILE A 239 2.30 28.78 9.41
CA ILE A 239 1.54 30.03 9.26
C ILE A 239 2.19 31.16 10.05
N ALA A 240 2.74 30.87 11.24
CA ALA A 240 3.43 31.87 12.07
C ALA A 240 4.81 32.25 11.48
N ALA A 241 5.54 31.25 10.95
CA ALA A 241 6.88 31.46 10.38
C ALA A 241 6.86 32.13 9.01
N GLU A 242 5.76 32.00 8.24
CA GLU A 242 5.60 32.54 6.89
C GLU A 242 4.36 33.46 6.85
N PRO A 243 4.49 34.72 7.24
CA PRO A 243 3.33 35.65 7.30
C PRO A 243 2.64 35.90 5.96
N ASP A 244 3.37 35.71 4.86
CA ASP A 244 2.95 35.86 3.46
C ASP A 244 2.60 34.51 2.79
N LEU A 245 2.43 33.44 3.59
CA LEU A 245 1.94 32.16 3.09
C LEU A 245 0.58 32.33 2.42
N ALA A 246 0.49 31.90 1.15
CA ALA A 246 -0.71 32.05 0.33
C ALA A 246 -1.56 30.76 0.27
N ALA A 247 -0.94 29.58 0.40
CA ALA A 247 -1.68 28.32 0.35
C ALA A 247 -0.96 27.13 0.99
N PHE A 248 -1.77 26.10 1.31
CA PHE A 248 -1.33 24.75 1.58
C PHE A 248 -1.77 23.80 0.47
N PHE A 249 -0.91 22.83 0.17
CA PHE A 249 -1.25 21.63 -0.59
C PHE A 249 -1.18 20.42 0.34
N GLY A 250 -2.32 19.78 0.60
CA GLY A 250 -2.43 18.55 1.39
C GLY A 250 -2.40 17.30 0.48
N VAL A 251 -1.40 16.45 0.68
CA VAL A 251 -1.12 15.31 -0.21
C VAL A 251 -1.97 14.08 0.12
N TYR A 252 -2.38 13.92 1.39
CA TYR A 252 -3.23 12.85 1.89
C TYR A 252 -4.53 13.37 2.50
N ALA A 253 -5.49 12.48 2.72
CA ALA A 253 -6.79 12.80 3.27
C ALA A 253 -6.76 13.57 4.61
N LEU A 254 -5.77 13.30 5.45
CA LEU A 254 -5.61 13.96 6.74
C LEU A 254 -5.10 15.39 6.61
N ASN A 255 -4.25 15.66 5.63
CA ASN A 255 -3.49 16.92 5.55
C ASN A 255 -4.38 18.13 5.22
N GLY A 256 -5.36 17.97 4.29
CA GLY A 256 -6.27 19.05 3.91
C GLY A 256 -7.06 19.60 5.10
N PRO A 257 -7.81 18.74 5.83
CA PRO A 257 -8.54 19.13 7.04
C PRO A 257 -7.65 19.72 8.14
N ALA A 258 -6.46 19.16 8.38
CA ALA A 258 -5.53 19.67 9.37
C ALA A 258 -5.02 21.08 9.04
N CYS A 259 -4.61 21.30 7.78
CA CYS A 259 -4.21 22.62 7.29
C CYS A 259 -5.37 23.65 7.37
N ALA A 260 -6.59 23.23 6.98
CA ALA A 260 -7.77 24.08 7.03
C ALA A 260 -8.12 24.50 8.46
N ASN A 261 -8.02 23.58 9.44
CA ASN A 261 -8.21 23.87 10.86
C ASN A 261 -7.15 24.86 11.39
N ALA A 262 -5.88 24.68 10.99
CA ALA A 262 -4.81 25.59 11.35
C ALA A 262 -5.04 27.01 10.77
N VAL A 263 -5.46 27.10 9.50
CA VAL A 263 -5.83 28.37 8.84
C VAL A 263 -6.98 29.06 9.55
N LYS A 264 -8.06 28.33 9.90
CA LYS A 264 -9.19 28.85 10.66
C LYS A 264 -8.78 29.33 12.03
N SER A 265 -7.99 28.56 12.77
CA SER A 265 -7.50 28.93 14.11
C SER A 265 -6.63 30.18 14.10
N ALA A 266 -5.90 30.41 13.00
CA ALA A 266 -5.09 31.63 12.79
C ALA A 266 -5.90 32.84 12.30
N GLY A 267 -7.23 32.73 12.09
CA GLY A 267 -8.07 33.79 11.54
C GLY A 267 -7.72 34.18 10.10
N LYS A 268 -7.12 33.26 9.34
CA LYS A 268 -6.66 33.49 7.96
C LYS A 268 -7.53 32.79 6.89
N GLN A 269 -8.72 32.31 7.26
CA GLN A 269 -9.67 31.70 6.31
C GLN A 269 -10.00 32.71 5.18
N GLY A 270 -9.98 32.19 3.93
CA GLY A 270 -10.14 33.01 2.72
C GLY A 270 -8.89 33.79 2.31
N LYS A 271 -7.89 33.95 3.19
CA LYS A 271 -6.58 34.57 2.87
C LYS A 271 -5.55 33.51 2.49
N ILE A 272 -5.50 32.38 3.22
CA ILE A 272 -4.67 31.22 2.89
C ILE A 272 -5.58 30.18 2.27
N ARG A 273 -5.27 29.75 1.03
CA ARG A 273 -6.02 28.75 0.28
C ARG A 273 -5.61 27.35 0.71
N VAL A 274 -6.52 26.39 0.59
CA VAL A 274 -6.26 24.96 0.86
C VAL A 274 -6.75 24.13 -0.30
N VAL A 275 -5.83 23.47 -0.99
CA VAL A 275 -6.10 22.43 -1.98
C VAL A 275 -5.53 21.11 -1.45
N CYS A 276 -6.28 20.04 -1.56
CA CYS A 276 -5.85 18.76 -0.98
C CYS A 276 -6.35 17.58 -1.78
N PHE A 277 -5.80 16.41 -1.47
CA PHE A 277 -6.32 15.14 -1.94
C PHE A 277 -7.45 14.65 -1.06
N ASP A 278 -8.24 13.75 -1.66
CA ASP A 278 -9.33 12.95 -1.14
C ASP A 278 -10.63 13.70 -0.85
N THR A 279 -11.70 12.91 -0.71
CA THR A 279 -13.09 13.39 -0.70
C THR A 279 -13.91 12.65 0.35
N THR A 280 -13.41 12.61 1.59
CA THR A 280 -14.19 12.09 2.73
C THR A 280 -15.34 13.04 3.10
N ALA A 281 -16.26 12.59 3.97
CA ALA A 281 -17.32 13.44 4.51
C ALA A 281 -16.77 14.75 5.11
N GLU A 282 -15.64 14.69 5.82
CA GLU A 282 -14.99 15.87 6.39
C GLU A 282 -14.56 16.87 5.30
N HIS A 283 -13.95 16.41 4.20
CA HIS A 283 -13.58 17.25 3.07
C HIS A 283 -14.80 17.93 2.45
N MET A 284 -15.88 17.18 2.23
CA MET A 284 -17.10 17.71 1.65
C MET A 284 -17.73 18.81 2.52
N ASN A 285 -17.76 18.61 3.82
CA ASN A 285 -18.25 19.60 4.78
C ASN A 285 -17.36 20.83 4.81
N MET A 286 -16.02 20.66 4.72
CA MET A 286 -15.08 21.77 4.66
C MET A 286 -15.12 22.53 3.33
N LEU A 287 -15.38 21.86 2.20
CA LEU A 287 -15.67 22.53 0.91
C LEU A 287 -16.97 23.36 1.01
N LYS A 288 -18.04 22.82 1.55
CA LYS A 288 -19.31 23.55 1.74
C LYS A 288 -19.13 24.79 2.60
N SER A 289 -18.35 24.71 3.66
CA SER A 289 -18.07 25.82 4.57
C SER A 289 -16.97 26.79 4.07
N GLY A 290 -16.31 26.48 2.94
CA GLY A 290 -15.22 27.31 2.39
C GLY A 290 -13.92 27.24 3.22
N MET A 291 -13.72 26.20 4.02
CA MET A 291 -12.46 25.95 4.72
C MET A 291 -11.41 25.29 3.81
N ILE A 292 -11.85 24.48 2.85
CA ILE A 292 -11.07 23.92 1.74
C ILE A 292 -11.59 24.54 0.46
N ASP A 293 -10.70 24.90 -0.46
CA ASP A 293 -11.05 25.54 -1.74
C ASP A 293 -11.31 24.53 -2.85
N ALA A 294 -10.52 23.45 -2.88
CA ALA A 294 -10.73 22.32 -3.80
C ALA A 294 -10.12 21.03 -3.25
N ALA A 295 -10.75 19.93 -3.60
CA ALA A 295 -10.28 18.56 -3.30
C ALA A 295 -10.08 17.78 -4.59
N VAL A 296 -8.95 17.06 -4.70
CA VAL A 296 -8.65 16.14 -5.79
C VAL A 296 -9.03 14.74 -5.33
N GLY A 297 -10.22 14.30 -5.72
CA GLY A 297 -10.80 13.02 -5.31
C GLY A 297 -10.24 11.89 -6.15
N GLN A 298 -9.68 10.89 -5.49
CA GLN A 298 -9.37 9.60 -6.08
C GLN A 298 -10.66 8.76 -6.24
N ARG A 299 -10.54 7.57 -6.85
CA ARG A 299 -11.68 6.68 -7.08
C ARG A 299 -11.45 5.31 -6.41
N PRO A 300 -11.40 5.25 -5.07
CA PRO A 300 -11.04 4.04 -4.32
C PRO A 300 -11.96 2.85 -4.61
N TYR A 301 -13.27 3.08 -4.78
CA TYR A 301 -14.19 2.02 -5.22
C TYR A 301 -13.74 1.38 -6.54
N LEU A 302 -13.33 2.18 -7.52
CA LEU A 302 -12.84 1.64 -8.81
C LEU A 302 -11.50 0.95 -8.67
N MET A 303 -10.63 1.38 -7.77
CA MET A 303 -9.37 0.70 -7.48
C MET A 303 -9.64 -0.73 -6.98
N GLY A 304 -10.52 -0.88 -6.00
CA GLY A 304 -10.91 -2.18 -5.49
C GLY A 304 -11.60 -3.05 -6.54
N LYS A 305 -12.58 -2.49 -7.26
CA LYS A 305 -13.34 -3.20 -8.28
C LYS A 305 -12.46 -3.68 -9.44
N LYS A 306 -11.76 -2.76 -10.11
CA LYS A 306 -10.88 -3.09 -11.24
C LYS A 306 -9.69 -3.94 -10.81
N GLY A 307 -9.15 -3.70 -9.60
CA GLY A 307 -8.05 -4.48 -9.04
C GLY A 307 -8.44 -5.94 -8.85
N LEU A 308 -9.60 -6.22 -8.25
CA LEU A 308 -10.10 -7.59 -8.10
C LEU A 308 -10.44 -8.22 -9.45
N GLU A 309 -11.09 -7.48 -10.35
CA GLU A 309 -11.37 -7.95 -11.72
C GLU A 309 -10.08 -8.36 -12.45
N LEU A 310 -9.03 -7.57 -12.33
CA LEU A 310 -7.73 -7.87 -12.92
C LEU A 310 -7.10 -9.12 -12.31
N VAL A 311 -7.08 -9.25 -10.97
CA VAL A 311 -6.55 -10.46 -10.30
C VAL A 311 -7.31 -11.71 -10.74
N ALA A 312 -8.65 -11.64 -10.80
CA ALA A 312 -9.50 -12.74 -11.27
C ALA A 312 -9.16 -13.13 -12.73
N LEU A 313 -9.07 -12.15 -13.63
CA LEU A 313 -8.70 -12.41 -15.03
C LEU A 313 -7.29 -12.99 -15.17
N ILE A 314 -6.33 -12.56 -14.33
CA ILE A 314 -4.98 -13.12 -14.33
C ILE A 314 -5.03 -14.61 -13.94
N ILE A 315 -5.83 -14.98 -12.94
CA ILE A 315 -6.02 -16.38 -12.54
C ILE A 315 -6.64 -17.20 -13.66
N GLU A 316 -7.63 -16.64 -14.37
CA GLU A 316 -8.38 -17.35 -15.41
C GLU A 316 -7.60 -17.48 -16.74
N LYS A 317 -6.91 -16.41 -17.17
CA LYS A 317 -6.40 -16.25 -18.54
C LYS A 317 -4.89 -15.95 -18.62
N GLY A 318 -4.25 -15.78 -17.49
CA GLY A 318 -2.85 -15.34 -17.41
C GLY A 318 -2.68 -13.82 -17.54
N PRO A 319 -1.50 -13.32 -17.11
CA PRO A 319 -1.28 -11.87 -16.93
C PRO A 319 -1.34 -11.08 -18.25
N GLU A 320 -0.73 -11.58 -19.31
CA GLU A 320 -0.69 -10.83 -20.59
C GLU A 320 -2.08 -10.59 -21.18
N GLN A 321 -2.93 -11.61 -21.18
CA GLN A 321 -4.28 -11.50 -21.73
C GLN A 321 -5.15 -10.61 -20.84
N ALA A 322 -5.07 -10.79 -19.52
CA ALA A 322 -5.79 -9.98 -18.54
C ALA A 322 -5.46 -8.49 -18.66
N LEU A 323 -4.18 -8.14 -18.78
CA LEU A 323 -3.72 -6.76 -18.95
C LEU A 323 -4.24 -6.14 -20.25
N ARG A 324 -4.23 -6.89 -21.36
CA ARG A 324 -4.79 -6.41 -22.64
C ARG A 324 -6.29 -6.17 -22.54
N GLU A 325 -7.06 -7.11 -21.98
CA GLU A 325 -8.52 -6.99 -21.83
C GLU A 325 -8.92 -5.83 -20.93
N MET A 326 -8.15 -5.56 -19.88
CA MET A 326 -8.38 -4.43 -18.97
C MET A 326 -7.85 -3.09 -19.49
N GLY A 327 -7.20 -3.06 -20.65
CA GLY A 327 -6.66 -1.85 -21.26
C GLY A 327 -5.50 -1.24 -20.49
N ALA A 328 -4.69 -2.08 -19.83
CA ALA A 328 -3.53 -1.63 -19.08
C ALA A 328 -2.48 -1.00 -20.03
N LYS A 329 -1.90 0.12 -19.61
CA LYS A 329 -0.78 0.77 -20.29
C LYS A 329 0.45 0.66 -19.38
N ASP A 330 1.54 0.13 -19.91
CA ASP A 330 2.80 -0.08 -19.18
C ASP A 330 2.59 -0.77 -17.81
N GLY A 331 1.69 -1.77 -17.80
CA GLY A 331 1.33 -2.50 -16.58
C GLY A 331 0.49 -1.71 -15.57
N SER A 332 -0.10 -0.58 -15.97
CA SER A 332 -0.91 0.28 -15.10
C SER A 332 -2.31 0.53 -15.65
N ILE A 333 -3.28 0.60 -14.75
CA ILE A 333 -4.67 0.96 -15.04
C ILE A 333 -5.00 2.21 -14.22
N ASP A 334 -5.04 3.36 -14.88
CA ASP A 334 -5.44 4.60 -14.22
C ASP A 334 -6.94 4.61 -13.91
N THR A 335 -7.29 4.93 -12.68
CA THR A 335 -8.68 5.11 -12.24
C THR A 335 -9.16 6.55 -12.39
N GLY A 336 -8.24 7.48 -12.70
CA GLY A 336 -8.51 8.90 -12.82
C GLY A 336 -8.77 9.60 -11.48
N VAL A 337 -8.94 10.92 -11.57
CA VAL A 337 -9.30 11.77 -10.43
C VAL A 337 -10.47 12.70 -10.76
N ASP A 338 -11.09 13.24 -9.74
CA ASP A 338 -12.14 14.25 -9.83
C ASP A 338 -11.72 15.50 -9.06
N VAL A 339 -11.81 16.68 -9.68
CA VAL A 339 -11.66 17.94 -8.97
C VAL A 339 -13.01 18.33 -8.42
N VAL A 340 -13.13 18.44 -7.11
CA VAL A 340 -14.38 18.79 -6.41
C VAL A 340 -14.20 20.14 -5.74
N ARG A 341 -14.98 21.10 -6.14
CA ARG A 341 -15.10 22.42 -5.51
C ARG A 341 -16.41 22.51 -4.74
N ARG A 342 -16.66 23.62 -4.08
CA ARG A 342 -17.88 23.82 -3.29
C ARG A 342 -19.16 23.57 -4.11
N GLU A 343 -19.22 24.08 -5.31
CA GLU A 343 -20.34 23.93 -6.24
C GLU A 343 -20.57 22.49 -6.74
N ASP A 344 -19.53 21.67 -6.70
CA ASP A 344 -19.55 20.29 -7.21
C ASP A 344 -20.03 19.27 -6.17
N VAL A 345 -20.07 19.63 -4.88
CA VAL A 345 -20.24 18.67 -3.76
C VAL A 345 -21.52 17.86 -3.91
N GLU A 346 -22.66 18.47 -4.21
CA GLU A 346 -23.93 17.73 -4.32
C GLU A 346 -23.98 16.80 -5.54
N LYS A 347 -23.40 17.22 -6.66
CA LYS A 347 -23.25 16.38 -7.86
C LYS A 347 -22.33 15.18 -7.59
N TYR A 348 -21.22 15.43 -6.90
CA TYR A 348 -20.27 14.39 -6.52
C TYR A 348 -20.92 13.38 -5.57
N ARG A 349 -21.64 13.86 -4.54
CA ARG A 349 -22.40 13.05 -3.60
C ARG A 349 -23.44 12.16 -4.30
N ALA A 350 -24.20 12.72 -5.24
CA ALA A 350 -25.20 11.98 -6.00
C ALA A 350 -24.56 10.82 -6.80
N ARG A 351 -23.41 11.07 -7.41
CA ARG A 351 -22.65 10.04 -8.15
C ARG A 351 -22.22 8.89 -7.22
N LEU A 352 -21.69 9.19 -6.04
CA LEU A 352 -21.28 8.15 -5.09
C LEU A 352 -22.46 7.30 -4.61
N LYS A 353 -23.63 7.93 -4.36
CA LYS A 353 -24.85 7.19 -4.05
C LYS A 353 -25.28 6.23 -5.14
N GLN A 354 -25.15 6.62 -6.42
CA GLN A 354 -25.44 5.72 -7.56
C GLN A 354 -24.52 4.51 -7.60
N LEU A 355 -23.28 4.63 -7.07
CA LEU A 355 -22.35 3.52 -6.91
C LEU A 355 -22.58 2.71 -5.62
N GLY A 356 -23.62 3.03 -4.84
CA GLY A 356 -23.90 2.39 -3.56
C GLY A 356 -22.83 2.68 -2.49
N ILE A 357 -22.07 3.76 -2.66
CA ILE A 357 -21.07 4.19 -1.68
C ILE A 357 -21.76 5.01 -0.60
N PRO A 358 -21.53 4.68 0.70
CA PRO A 358 -22.08 5.45 1.81
C PRO A 358 -21.63 6.91 1.74
N VAL A 359 -22.57 7.83 1.95
CA VAL A 359 -22.35 9.29 1.96
C VAL A 359 -22.98 9.95 3.18
N GLU A 360 -23.09 9.19 4.26
CA GLU A 360 -23.57 9.67 5.55
C GLU A 360 -22.59 10.71 6.11
N GLY A 361 -23.13 11.77 6.71
CA GLY A 361 -22.32 12.85 7.29
C GLY A 361 -21.76 13.87 6.28
N TRP A 362 -22.23 13.83 5.01
CA TRP A 362 -21.81 14.78 3.94
C TRP A 362 -22.71 16.03 3.89
#